data_12ec60b16e1ec56a3f6ee394dcf3e26f
#
_entry.id   12ec60b16e1ec56a3f6ee394dcf3e26f
#
_cell.length_a   1.000
_cell.length_b   1.000
_cell.length_c   1.000
_cell.angle_alpha   90.00
_cell.angle_beta   90.00
_cell.angle_gamma   90.00
#
_symmetry.space_group_name_H-M   'P 1'
#
loop_
_entity.id
_entity.type
_entity.pdbx_description
1 polymer ?
#
loop_
_entity_poly.entity_id
_entity_poly.type
_entity_poly.pdbx_seq_one_letter_code
_entity_poly.pdbx_strand_id
1 'polypeptide(L)'
;PHLICIVPLILEKIYRKQIKPSLEKGVVKLAMRVPLLDTQVYASVCNRLTESFGGEFTQVIAGGAPLNSEVEEFLHKIKFRFTVGYGLTECAPLISYTYYKDFIPTSCGRVLDGLMEAKIDSPDPQRIPGEICVRGEHVMKGYYKNPEATRQVIDEEGWLHTGDIGTMNEDNTLFIKGRSKSMILSANGQNIYPEEIESKLNNMSCV
;
A
#
# COMPACT_ATOMS: atom_id res chain seq x y z
N PRO A 1 -20.02 -8.92 -4.79
CA PRO A 1 -18.89 -8.64 -5.69
C PRO A 1 -17.74 -9.61 -5.41
N HIS A 2 -16.94 -9.93 -6.45
CA HIS A 2 -15.76 -10.79 -6.25
C HIS A 2 -14.56 -9.99 -5.74
N LEU A 3 -14.38 -8.78 -6.24
CA LEU A 3 -13.33 -7.85 -5.83
C LEU A 3 -13.94 -6.56 -5.30
N ILE A 4 -13.35 -6.02 -4.25
CA ILE A 4 -13.76 -4.76 -3.62
C ILE A 4 -12.55 -3.84 -3.61
N CYS A 5 -12.61 -2.75 -4.39
CA CYS A 5 -11.56 -1.73 -4.39
C CYS A 5 -11.98 -0.58 -3.47
N ILE A 6 -11.11 -0.21 -2.54
CA ILE A 6 -11.39 0.83 -1.55
C ILE A 6 -10.16 1.71 -1.30
N VAL A 7 -10.39 2.88 -0.76
CA VAL A 7 -9.31 3.70 -0.22
C VAL A 7 -8.96 3.24 1.21
N PRO A 8 -7.69 3.27 1.62
CA PRO A 8 -7.21 2.82 2.93
C PRO A 8 -7.99 3.40 4.11
N LEU A 9 -8.38 4.66 4.02
CA LEU A 9 -9.14 5.37 5.05
C LEU A 9 -10.42 4.62 5.51
N ILE A 10 -11.05 3.83 4.63
CA ILE A 10 -12.24 3.04 4.99
C ILE A 10 -11.86 1.95 5.99
N LEU A 11 -10.81 1.17 5.70
CA LEU A 11 -10.30 0.12 6.61
C LEU A 11 -9.83 0.73 7.94
N GLU A 12 -9.13 1.84 7.88
CA GLU A 12 -8.65 2.56 9.06
C GLU A 12 -9.79 3.04 9.95
N LYS A 13 -10.85 3.62 9.35
CA LYS A 13 -12.04 4.04 10.11
C LYS A 13 -12.76 2.86 10.75
N ILE A 14 -12.90 1.74 10.06
CA ILE A 14 -13.50 0.53 10.61
C ILE A 14 -12.65 0.02 11.77
N TYR A 15 -11.33 -0.07 11.58
CA TYR A 15 -10.40 -0.49 12.62
C TYR A 15 -10.48 0.40 13.86
N ARG A 16 -10.29 1.72 13.70
CA ARG A 16 -10.25 2.67 14.83
C ARG A 16 -11.59 2.81 15.55
N LYS A 17 -12.72 2.82 14.82
CA LYS A 17 -14.04 3.09 15.41
C LYS A 17 -14.78 1.85 15.91
N GLN A 18 -14.54 0.69 15.31
CA GLN A 18 -15.33 -0.51 15.62
C GLN A 18 -14.48 -1.63 16.23
N ILE A 19 -13.29 -1.89 15.66
CA ILE A 19 -12.48 -3.04 16.05
C ILE A 19 -11.66 -2.72 17.31
N LYS A 20 -10.82 -1.70 17.27
CA LYS A 20 -9.88 -1.36 18.35
C LYS A 20 -10.60 -1.19 19.70
N PRO A 21 -11.71 -0.41 19.82
CA PRO A 21 -12.43 -0.29 21.08
C PRO A 21 -13.05 -1.59 21.58
N SER A 22 -13.39 -2.52 20.65
CA SER A 22 -13.93 -3.84 21.01
C SER A 22 -12.85 -4.75 21.58
N LEU A 23 -11.62 -4.66 21.08
CA LEU A 23 -10.48 -5.43 21.58
C LEU A 23 -9.96 -4.93 22.94
N GLU A 24 -10.16 -3.66 23.23
CA GLU A 24 -9.75 -3.04 24.50
C GLU A 24 -10.71 -3.34 25.67
N LYS A 25 -11.90 -3.90 25.42
CA LYS A 25 -12.82 -4.33 26.48
C LYS A 25 -12.16 -5.37 27.39
N GLY A 26 -12.29 -5.18 28.71
CA GLY A 26 -11.54 -5.96 29.72
C GLY A 26 -11.59 -7.48 29.53
N VAL A 27 -12.76 -8.05 29.22
CA VAL A 27 -12.92 -9.50 28.99
C VAL A 27 -12.20 -9.95 27.71
N VAL A 28 -12.31 -9.19 26.60
CA VAL A 28 -11.66 -9.49 25.32
C VAL A 28 -10.15 -9.35 25.47
N LYS A 29 -9.69 -8.28 26.11
CA LYS A 29 -8.27 -8.04 26.39
C LYS A 29 -7.65 -9.16 27.22
N LEU A 30 -8.40 -9.72 28.17
CA LEU A 30 -7.96 -10.88 28.96
C LEU A 30 -7.91 -12.15 28.10
N ALA A 31 -8.92 -12.41 27.29
CA ALA A 31 -8.97 -13.55 26.38
C ALA A 31 -7.80 -13.55 25.38
N MET A 32 -7.40 -12.37 24.89
CA MET A 32 -6.27 -12.23 23.97
C MET A 32 -4.89 -12.54 24.60
N ARG A 33 -4.79 -12.68 25.92
CA ARG A 33 -3.57 -13.11 26.63
C ARG A 33 -3.44 -14.62 26.74
N VAL A 34 -4.49 -15.36 26.45
CA VAL A 34 -4.53 -16.81 26.55
C VAL A 34 -4.40 -17.42 25.16
N PRO A 35 -3.34 -18.21 24.89
CA PRO A 35 -3.20 -18.93 23.63
C PRO A 35 -4.47 -19.77 23.36
N LEU A 36 -4.90 -19.85 22.09
CA LEU A 36 -6.15 -20.43 21.59
C LEU A 36 -7.39 -19.53 21.73
N LEU A 37 -7.56 -18.76 22.81
CA LEU A 37 -8.66 -17.80 22.91
C LEU A 37 -8.42 -16.57 22.02
N ASP A 38 -7.17 -16.12 21.91
CA ASP A 38 -6.78 -15.05 20.97
C ASP A 38 -7.14 -15.41 19.54
N THR A 39 -6.88 -16.65 19.11
CA THR A 39 -7.21 -17.13 17.77
C THR A 39 -8.72 -17.10 17.53
N GLN A 40 -9.54 -17.45 18.51
CA GLN A 40 -11.00 -17.38 18.40
C GLN A 40 -11.50 -15.93 18.31
N VAL A 41 -10.90 -15.02 19.09
CA VAL A 41 -11.22 -13.60 19.02
C VAL A 41 -10.88 -13.04 17.62
N TYR A 42 -9.70 -13.33 17.11
CA TYR A 42 -9.28 -12.89 15.76
C TYR A 42 -10.18 -13.46 14.66
N ALA A 43 -10.54 -14.75 14.74
CA ALA A 43 -11.47 -15.37 13.80
C ALA A 43 -12.85 -14.70 13.84
N SER A 44 -13.37 -14.41 15.03
CA SER A 44 -14.65 -13.70 15.20
C SER A 44 -14.60 -12.28 14.59
N VAL A 45 -13.51 -11.55 14.81
CA VAL A 45 -13.33 -10.21 14.22
C VAL A 45 -13.22 -10.29 12.71
N CYS A 46 -12.45 -11.25 12.17
CA CYS A 46 -12.32 -11.48 10.74
C CYS A 46 -13.68 -11.78 10.09
N ASN A 47 -14.49 -12.65 10.69
CA ASN A 47 -15.81 -13.01 10.19
C ASN A 47 -16.74 -11.78 10.16
N ARG A 48 -16.81 -11.01 11.25
CA ARG A 48 -17.62 -9.79 11.32
C ARG A 48 -17.18 -8.75 10.27
N LEU A 49 -15.87 -8.58 10.10
CA LEU A 49 -15.35 -7.68 9.07
C LEU A 49 -15.73 -8.18 7.68
N THR A 50 -15.59 -9.48 7.43
CA THR A 50 -15.99 -10.11 6.17
C THR A 50 -17.49 -9.93 5.89
N GLU A 51 -18.35 -10.13 6.90
CA GLU A 51 -19.79 -9.91 6.80
C GLU A 51 -20.14 -8.44 6.50
N SER A 52 -19.40 -7.48 7.07
CA SER A 52 -19.62 -6.05 6.82
C SER A 52 -19.35 -5.66 5.37
N PHE A 53 -18.56 -6.43 4.64
CA PHE A 53 -18.32 -6.33 3.20
C PHE A 53 -19.20 -7.26 2.36
N GLY A 54 -20.23 -7.87 2.96
CA GLY A 54 -21.21 -8.73 2.28
C GLY A 54 -20.88 -10.21 2.26
N GLY A 55 -19.81 -10.64 2.94
CA GLY A 55 -19.45 -12.06 3.15
C GLY A 55 -18.83 -12.76 1.94
N GLU A 56 -19.42 -12.58 0.78
CA GLU A 56 -19.13 -13.30 -0.46
C GLU A 56 -18.19 -12.51 -1.40
N PHE A 57 -16.96 -12.24 -0.98
CA PHE A 57 -15.94 -11.63 -1.83
C PHE A 57 -14.63 -12.44 -1.82
N THR A 58 -13.85 -12.31 -2.88
CA THR A 58 -12.54 -12.96 -2.99
C THR A 58 -11.49 -12.20 -2.16
N GLN A 59 -11.43 -10.88 -2.34
CA GLN A 59 -10.50 -10.01 -1.61
C GLN A 59 -10.89 -8.54 -1.70
N VAL A 60 -10.33 -7.77 -0.76
CA VAL A 60 -10.35 -6.30 -0.74
C VAL A 60 -9.00 -5.79 -1.24
N ILE A 61 -9.01 -4.83 -2.15
CA ILE A 61 -7.82 -4.15 -2.65
C ILE A 61 -7.83 -2.72 -2.11
N ALA A 62 -6.89 -2.39 -1.25
CA ALA A 62 -6.68 -1.04 -0.77
C ALA A 62 -5.69 -0.31 -1.70
N GLY A 63 -6.06 0.86 -2.20
CA GLY A 63 -5.20 1.61 -3.11
C GLY A 63 -5.49 3.10 -3.12
N GLY A 64 -4.63 3.87 -3.80
CA GLY A 64 -4.75 5.33 -3.92
C GLY A 64 -4.14 6.13 -2.78
N ALA A 65 -3.72 5.50 -1.69
CA ALA A 65 -2.97 6.10 -0.59
C ALA A 65 -2.23 5.00 0.19
N PRO A 66 -1.21 5.32 1.00
CA PRO A 66 -0.61 4.36 1.92
C PRO A 66 -1.62 3.84 2.94
N LEU A 67 -1.60 2.54 3.22
CA LEU A 67 -2.36 1.95 4.32
C LEU A 67 -1.58 2.12 5.62
N ASN A 68 -2.26 2.52 6.69
CA ASN A 68 -1.65 2.65 8.01
C ASN A 68 -1.05 1.31 8.47
N SER A 69 0.20 1.32 8.91
CA SER A 69 0.95 0.10 9.25
C SER A 69 0.35 -0.71 10.40
N GLU A 70 -0.21 -0.05 11.44
CA GLU A 70 -0.92 -0.73 12.54
C GLU A 70 -2.15 -1.48 12.02
N VAL A 71 -2.87 -0.85 11.10
CA VAL A 71 -4.07 -1.45 10.49
C VAL A 71 -3.71 -2.61 9.57
N GLU A 72 -2.66 -2.44 8.75
CA GLU A 72 -2.15 -3.48 7.86
C GLU A 72 -1.71 -4.71 8.65
N GLU A 73 -0.87 -4.52 9.68
CA GLU A 73 -0.40 -5.59 10.56
C GLU A 73 -1.59 -6.31 11.24
N PHE A 74 -2.57 -5.56 11.71
CA PHE A 74 -3.75 -6.13 12.32
C PHE A 74 -4.57 -6.97 11.33
N LEU A 75 -4.84 -6.45 10.13
CA LEU A 75 -5.59 -7.16 9.10
C LEU A 75 -4.87 -8.45 8.66
N HIS A 76 -3.55 -8.39 8.55
CA HIS A 76 -2.71 -9.56 8.28
C HIS A 76 -2.81 -10.59 9.42
N LYS A 77 -2.74 -10.14 10.67
CA LYS A 77 -2.84 -11.00 11.87
C LYS A 77 -4.16 -11.74 11.96
N ILE A 78 -5.28 -11.08 11.66
CA ILE A 78 -6.61 -11.73 11.63
C ILE A 78 -6.86 -12.53 10.35
N LYS A 79 -5.91 -12.58 9.43
CA LYS A 79 -6.00 -13.25 8.13
C LYS A 79 -7.17 -12.73 7.26
N PHE A 80 -7.47 -11.44 7.35
CA PHE A 80 -8.45 -10.81 6.47
C PHE A 80 -7.97 -10.85 5.03
N ARG A 81 -8.88 -11.08 4.09
CA ARG A 81 -8.57 -11.20 2.65
C ARG A 81 -8.36 -9.82 2.02
N PHE A 82 -7.23 -9.21 2.22
CA PHE A 82 -6.88 -7.91 1.64
C PHE A 82 -5.51 -7.92 0.97
N THR A 83 -5.29 -6.95 0.14
CA THR A 83 -4.00 -6.61 -0.47
C THR A 83 -3.90 -5.11 -0.68
N VAL A 84 -2.70 -4.63 -0.90
CA VAL A 84 -2.45 -3.25 -1.30
C VAL A 84 -2.06 -3.23 -2.78
N GLY A 85 -2.65 -2.32 -3.55
CA GLY A 85 -2.30 -2.07 -4.93
C GLY A 85 -1.75 -0.66 -5.10
N TYR A 86 -0.81 -0.49 -6.01
CA TYR A 86 -0.23 0.80 -6.36
C TYR A 86 -0.50 1.15 -7.82
N GLY A 87 -0.73 2.43 -8.05
CA GLY A 87 -0.93 2.95 -9.38
C GLY A 87 -1.18 4.44 -9.42
N LEU A 88 -1.24 4.94 -10.65
CA LEU A 88 -1.39 6.35 -11.00
C LEU A 88 -2.49 6.50 -12.07
N THR A 89 -3.12 7.66 -12.13
CA THR A 89 -4.05 7.98 -13.21
C THR A 89 -3.39 7.85 -14.58
N GLU A 90 -2.12 8.21 -14.67
CA GLU A 90 -1.26 8.10 -15.85
C GLU A 90 -1.00 6.66 -16.30
N CYS A 91 -1.38 5.66 -15.49
CA CYS A 91 -1.18 4.22 -15.77
C CYS A 91 -2.51 3.43 -15.82
N ALA A 92 -3.66 4.06 -15.97
CA ALA A 92 -5.00 3.52 -16.23
C ALA A 92 -5.58 2.46 -15.24
N PRO A 93 -5.49 2.56 -13.94
CA PRO A 93 -4.53 3.23 -13.08
C PRO A 93 -3.42 2.33 -12.52
N LEU A 94 -3.50 0.98 -12.67
CA LEU A 94 -2.79 0.01 -11.85
C LEU A 94 -1.38 -0.30 -12.38
N ILE A 95 -0.38 -0.20 -11.51
CA ILE A 95 1.02 -0.54 -11.77
C ILE A 95 1.37 -1.88 -11.14
N SER A 96 1.03 -2.06 -9.88
CA SER A 96 1.35 -3.28 -9.14
C SER A 96 0.19 -3.76 -8.28
N TYR A 97 0.15 -5.09 -8.12
CA TYR A 97 -0.88 -5.77 -7.39
C TYR A 97 -0.46 -7.22 -7.14
N THR A 98 -0.89 -7.78 -6.03
CA THR A 98 -0.68 -9.22 -5.72
C THR A 98 -1.95 -9.80 -5.11
N TYR A 99 -2.22 -11.07 -5.40
CA TYR A 99 -3.31 -11.79 -4.75
C TYR A 99 -3.08 -11.87 -3.23
N TYR A 100 -4.13 -11.74 -2.42
CA TYR A 100 -4.01 -11.59 -0.97
C TYR A 100 -3.22 -12.69 -0.26
N LYS A 101 -3.16 -13.92 -0.85
CA LYS A 101 -2.40 -15.04 -0.27
C LYS A 101 -0.89 -14.87 -0.41
N ASP A 102 -0.47 -14.13 -1.44
CA ASP A 102 0.94 -13.90 -1.78
C ASP A 102 1.37 -12.48 -1.39
N PHE A 103 0.50 -11.75 -0.67
CA PHE A 103 0.76 -10.39 -0.25
C PHE A 103 1.89 -10.35 0.79
N ILE A 104 2.89 -9.53 0.51
CA ILE A 104 4.02 -9.26 1.42
C ILE A 104 3.69 -7.97 2.19
N PRO A 105 3.66 -7.99 3.54
CA PRO A 105 3.44 -6.79 4.33
C PRO A 105 4.35 -5.63 3.95
N THR A 106 3.83 -4.42 4.00
CA THR A 106 4.47 -3.15 3.58
C THR A 106 4.76 -3.01 2.09
N SER A 107 4.46 -4.03 1.28
CA SER A 107 4.57 -3.94 -0.17
C SER A 107 3.33 -3.32 -0.81
N CYS A 108 3.48 -2.92 -2.07
CA CYS A 108 2.37 -2.52 -2.93
C CYS A 108 2.04 -3.58 -3.98
N GLY A 109 2.47 -4.82 -3.74
CA GLY A 109 2.30 -5.93 -4.67
C GLY A 109 3.35 -5.97 -5.77
N ARG A 110 3.22 -6.98 -6.63
CA ARG A 110 4.11 -7.22 -7.76
C ARG A 110 3.67 -6.40 -8.97
N VAL A 111 4.64 -5.88 -9.71
CA VAL A 111 4.39 -5.23 -11.02
C VAL A 111 3.58 -6.16 -11.92
N LEU A 112 2.64 -5.60 -12.67
CA LEU A 112 1.75 -6.38 -13.54
C LEU A 112 2.54 -7.06 -14.66
N ASP A 113 2.79 -8.35 -14.49
CA ASP A 113 3.59 -9.17 -15.40
C ASP A 113 2.97 -9.22 -16.80
N GLY A 114 3.81 -9.10 -17.83
CA GLY A 114 3.40 -9.10 -19.23
C GLY A 114 2.62 -7.87 -19.70
N LEU A 115 2.28 -6.94 -18.80
CA LEU A 115 1.55 -5.70 -19.13
C LEU A 115 2.41 -4.46 -18.92
N MET A 116 3.34 -4.50 -17.97
CA MET A 116 4.16 -3.36 -17.57
C MET A 116 5.57 -3.79 -17.22
N GLU A 117 6.51 -2.96 -17.58
CA GLU A 117 7.88 -3.00 -17.10
C GLU A 117 8.05 -1.95 -16.01
N ALA A 118 8.83 -2.25 -14.98
CA ALA A 118 9.20 -1.28 -13.96
C ALA A 118 10.69 -1.35 -13.67
N LYS A 119 11.29 -0.22 -13.35
CA LYS A 119 12.65 -0.11 -12.83
C LYS A 119 12.68 0.89 -11.68
N ILE A 120 13.65 0.72 -10.80
CA ILE A 120 14.00 1.73 -9.80
C ILE A 120 15.25 2.43 -10.30
N ASP A 121 15.19 3.75 -10.40
CA ASP A 121 16.37 4.57 -10.76
C ASP A 121 17.31 4.67 -9.55
N SER A 122 18.10 3.63 -9.38
CA SER A 122 19.00 3.44 -8.25
C SER A 122 20.14 2.49 -8.61
N PRO A 123 21.35 2.69 -8.05
CA PRO A 123 22.46 1.76 -8.23
C PRO A 123 22.23 0.38 -7.58
N ASP A 124 21.35 0.28 -6.60
CA ASP A 124 20.93 -0.97 -5.96
C ASP A 124 19.40 -0.91 -5.67
N PRO A 125 18.56 -1.33 -6.64
CA PRO A 125 17.10 -1.25 -6.55
C PRO A 125 16.47 -1.94 -5.34
N GLN A 126 17.17 -2.91 -4.76
CA GLN A 126 16.66 -3.67 -3.62
C GLN A 126 16.90 -2.96 -2.28
N ARG A 127 18.01 -2.20 -2.18
CA ARG A 127 18.47 -1.63 -0.90
C ARG A 127 18.44 -0.10 -0.87
N ILE A 128 18.69 0.52 -2.00
CA ILE A 128 18.79 1.97 -2.11
C ILE A 128 17.52 2.48 -2.81
N PRO A 129 16.65 3.22 -2.11
CA PRO A 129 15.46 3.79 -2.74
C PRO A 129 15.82 4.73 -3.89
N GLY A 130 15.10 4.62 -5.00
CA GLY A 130 15.18 5.48 -6.16
C GLY A 130 13.80 5.74 -6.75
N GLU A 131 13.73 6.57 -7.79
CA GLU A 131 12.47 6.84 -8.46
C GLU A 131 11.94 5.57 -9.14
N ILE A 132 10.64 5.32 -8.97
CA ILE A 132 9.93 4.25 -9.66
C ILE A 132 9.63 4.74 -11.07
N CYS A 133 10.19 4.09 -12.09
CA CYS A 133 9.91 4.36 -13.49
C CYS A 133 9.19 3.17 -14.10
N VAL A 134 8.16 3.43 -14.89
CA VAL A 134 7.32 2.38 -15.49
C VAL A 134 7.11 2.60 -16.98
N ARG A 135 6.94 1.50 -17.72
CA ARG A 135 6.67 1.51 -19.15
C ARG A 135 5.72 0.38 -19.50
N GLY A 136 4.72 0.64 -20.34
CA GLY A 136 3.73 -0.38 -20.76
C GLY A 136 2.59 0.21 -21.56
N GLU A 137 1.74 -0.67 -22.10
CA GLU A 137 0.66 -0.28 -23.02
C GLU A 137 -0.42 0.60 -22.36
N HIS A 138 -0.56 0.52 -21.04
CA HIS A 138 -1.53 1.31 -20.29
C HIS A 138 -0.96 2.60 -19.66
N VAL A 139 0.30 2.92 -19.95
CA VAL A 139 0.85 4.26 -19.67
C VAL A 139 0.18 5.26 -20.63
N MET A 140 -0.23 6.40 -20.09
CA MET A 140 -0.86 7.47 -20.86
C MET A 140 -0.04 7.89 -22.07
N LYS A 141 -0.69 8.36 -23.13
CA LYS A 141 -0.01 8.97 -24.28
C LYS A 141 0.55 10.36 -23.98
N GLY A 142 0.07 10.99 -22.90
CA GLY A 142 0.49 12.33 -22.48
C GLY A 142 -0.67 13.16 -21.91
N TYR A 143 -0.33 14.32 -21.39
CA TYR A 143 -1.29 15.29 -20.89
C TYR A 143 -1.97 16.04 -22.03
N TYR A 144 -3.29 16.13 -21.98
CA TYR A 144 -4.08 16.76 -23.03
C TYR A 144 -3.67 18.22 -23.28
N LYS A 145 -3.32 18.52 -24.53
CA LYS A 145 -2.83 19.85 -24.96
C LYS A 145 -1.63 20.41 -24.16
N ASN A 146 -0.88 19.53 -23.48
CA ASN A 146 0.31 19.95 -22.72
C ASN A 146 1.50 19.03 -23.01
N PRO A 147 2.12 19.17 -24.20
CA PRO A 147 3.27 18.35 -24.57
C PRO A 147 4.51 18.65 -23.73
N GLU A 148 4.61 19.85 -23.16
CA GLU A 148 5.72 20.21 -22.30
C GLU A 148 5.69 19.43 -20.99
N ALA A 149 4.56 19.42 -20.29
CA ALA A 149 4.38 18.61 -19.09
C ALA A 149 4.54 17.11 -19.38
N THR A 150 4.14 16.66 -20.57
CA THR A 150 4.32 15.26 -20.98
C THR A 150 5.80 14.90 -21.06
N ARG A 151 6.63 15.74 -21.71
CA ARG A 151 8.08 15.52 -21.82
C ARG A 151 8.81 15.59 -20.48
N GLN A 152 8.23 16.23 -19.47
CA GLN A 152 8.80 16.26 -18.11
C GLN A 152 8.63 14.94 -17.36
N VAL A 153 7.67 14.09 -17.74
CA VAL A 153 7.34 12.85 -17.03
C VAL A 153 7.53 11.60 -17.86
N ILE A 154 7.53 11.70 -19.21
CA ILE A 154 7.81 10.57 -20.10
C ILE A 154 9.08 10.90 -20.86
N ASP A 155 10.11 10.06 -20.69
CA ASP A 155 11.38 10.22 -21.37
C ASP A 155 11.36 9.73 -22.83
N GLU A 156 12.49 9.90 -23.54
CA GLU A 156 12.63 9.50 -24.95
C GLU A 156 12.56 7.98 -25.16
N GLU A 157 12.82 7.19 -24.12
CA GLU A 157 12.73 5.72 -24.13
C GLU A 157 11.32 5.21 -23.79
N GLY A 158 10.39 6.11 -23.46
CA GLY A 158 9.01 5.83 -23.11
C GLY A 158 8.80 5.43 -21.64
N TRP A 159 9.77 5.70 -20.76
CA TRP A 159 9.59 5.51 -19.33
C TRP A 159 8.81 6.68 -18.74
N LEU A 160 7.75 6.36 -18.00
CA LEU A 160 7.05 7.33 -17.17
C LEU A 160 7.77 7.40 -15.81
N HIS A 161 8.24 8.59 -15.47
CA HIS A 161 8.78 8.96 -14.17
C HIS A 161 7.63 9.26 -13.22
N THR A 162 7.38 8.39 -12.26
CA THR A 162 6.17 8.46 -11.41
C THR A 162 6.25 9.56 -10.35
N GLY A 163 7.44 10.01 -10.01
CA GLY A 163 7.70 10.89 -8.87
C GLY A 163 7.59 10.19 -7.52
N ASP A 164 7.32 8.90 -7.50
CA ASP A 164 7.30 8.07 -6.28
C ASP A 164 8.66 7.40 -6.09
N ILE A 165 9.13 7.37 -4.86
CA ILE A 165 10.40 6.77 -4.46
C ILE A 165 10.13 5.42 -3.79
N GLY A 166 10.90 4.41 -4.18
CA GLY A 166 10.72 3.07 -3.64
C GLY A 166 11.90 2.14 -3.88
N THR A 167 11.72 0.90 -3.48
CA THR A 167 12.61 -0.23 -3.76
C THR A 167 11.82 -1.34 -4.42
N MET A 168 12.51 -2.26 -5.09
CA MET A 168 11.91 -3.40 -5.76
C MET A 168 12.78 -4.63 -5.52
N ASN A 169 12.20 -5.75 -5.10
CA ASN A 169 12.91 -7.00 -4.90
C ASN A 169 13.03 -7.81 -6.20
N GLU A 170 13.68 -8.98 -6.13
CA GLU A 170 13.97 -9.83 -7.29
C GLU A 170 12.72 -10.37 -8.01
N ASP A 171 11.60 -10.51 -7.31
CA ASP A 171 10.32 -10.96 -7.87
C ASP A 171 9.41 -9.81 -8.31
N ASN A 172 9.99 -8.62 -8.52
CA ASN A 172 9.30 -7.40 -8.96
C ASN A 172 8.23 -6.89 -7.98
N THR A 173 8.34 -7.19 -6.70
CA THR A 173 7.47 -6.60 -5.66
C THR A 173 7.97 -5.21 -5.29
N LEU A 174 7.08 -4.22 -5.33
CA LEU A 174 7.35 -2.82 -5.05
C LEU A 174 7.10 -2.46 -3.58
N PHE A 175 7.99 -1.62 -3.02
CA PHE A 175 7.89 -1.04 -1.69
C PHE A 175 8.06 0.47 -1.80
N ILE A 176 6.98 1.23 -1.59
CA ILE A 176 6.98 2.69 -1.68
C ILE A 176 7.51 3.29 -0.38
N LYS A 177 8.36 4.32 -0.49
CA LYS A 177 8.94 5.06 0.62
C LYS A 177 8.34 6.45 0.78
N GLY A 178 8.00 7.11 -0.30
CA GLY A 178 7.41 8.44 -0.32
C GLY A 178 7.46 9.06 -1.69
N ARG A 179 7.26 10.39 -1.75
CA ARG A 179 7.34 11.15 -3.00
C ARG A 179 8.63 11.94 -3.12
N SER A 180 9.20 12.00 -4.31
CA SER A 180 10.45 12.74 -4.57
C SER A 180 10.30 14.23 -4.25
N LYS A 181 9.14 14.83 -4.56
CA LYS A 181 8.85 16.25 -4.29
C LYS A 181 8.63 16.55 -2.80
N SER A 182 8.27 15.56 -1.99
CA SER A 182 8.08 15.69 -0.54
C SER A 182 9.34 15.39 0.25
N MET A 183 10.32 14.75 -0.39
CA MET A 183 11.57 14.35 0.26
C MET A 183 12.33 15.56 0.80
N ILE A 184 12.78 15.46 2.05
CA ILE A 184 13.59 16.47 2.73
C ILE A 184 15.02 15.96 2.83
N LEU A 185 15.97 16.77 2.37
CA LEU A 185 17.38 16.47 2.57
C LEU A 185 17.80 17.02 3.94
N SER A 186 18.24 16.12 4.82
CA SER A 186 18.78 16.51 6.12
C SER A 186 20.16 17.15 6.00
N ALA A 187 20.60 17.85 7.05
CA ALA A 187 21.90 18.53 7.08
C ALA A 187 23.11 17.60 6.90
N ASN A 188 22.96 16.32 7.21
CA ASN A 188 23.99 15.28 7.04
C ASN A 188 23.86 14.52 5.69
N GLY A 189 23.01 14.98 4.77
CA GLY A 189 22.83 14.39 3.44
C GLY A 189 21.93 13.16 3.40
N GLN A 190 21.19 12.84 4.48
CA GLN A 190 20.23 11.74 4.47
C GLN A 190 18.88 12.19 3.92
N ASN A 191 18.27 11.34 3.12
CA ASN A 191 16.90 11.53 2.65
C ASN A 191 15.92 11.22 3.76
N ILE A 192 15.01 12.16 4.05
CA ILE A 192 13.90 12.00 4.99
C ILE A 192 12.62 11.99 4.17
N TYR A 193 11.81 10.98 4.37
CA TYR A 193 10.50 10.85 3.74
C TYR A 193 9.42 11.22 4.79
N PRO A 194 8.75 12.37 4.64
CA PRO A 194 7.74 12.85 5.59
C PRO A 194 6.66 11.81 5.85
N GLU A 195 6.28 11.04 4.85
CA GLU A 195 5.25 10.00 4.93
C GLU A 195 5.59 8.91 5.95
N GLU A 196 6.88 8.58 6.13
CA GLU A 196 7.32 7.62 7.15
C GLU A 196 7.17 8.19 8.57
N ILE A 197 7.39 9.50 8.74
CA ILE A 197 7.22 10.20 10.01
C ILE A 197 5.73 10.34 10.33
N GLU A 198 4.93 10.76 9.36
CA GLU A 198 3.48 10.91 9.47
C GLU A 198 2.82 9.57 9.84
N SER A 199 3.24 8.47 9.23
CA SER A 199 2.76 7.13 9.56
C SER A 199 2.99 6.78 11.03
N LYS A 200 4.15 7.14 11.59
CA LYS A 200 4.45 6.93 13.02
C LYS A 200 3.63 7.85 13.91
N LEU A 201 3.51 9.12 13.56
CA LEU A 201 2.74 10.11 14.34
C LEU A 201 1.25 9.75 14.38
N ASN A 202 0.68 9.31 13.26
CA ASN A 202 -0.71 8.89 13.15
C ASN A 202 -1.07 7.67 14.03
N ASN A 203 -0.08 6.91 14.51
CA ASN A 203 -0.26 5.79 15.43
C ASN A 203 -0.16 6.19 16.90
N MET A 204 0.18 7.46 17.20
CA MET A 204 0.24 7.96 18.57
C MET A 204 -1.16 8.29 19.08
N SER A 205 -1.43 8.02 20.35
CA SER A 205 -2.75 8.22 20.98
C SER A 205 -3.15 9.69 21.15
N CYS A 206 -2.22 10.63 20.95
CA CYS A 206 -2.42 12.06 21.10
C CYS A 206 -2.60 12.81 19.76
N VAL A 207 -2.63 12.10 18.65
CA VAL A 207 -2.83 12.64 17.28
C VAL A 207 -4.17 12.21 16.70
#